data_095f959c17df34d7fe07b11d6acea755
#
_entry.id   095f959c17df34d7fe07b11d6acea755
#
_cell.length_a   1.000
_cell.length_b   1.000
_cell.length_c   1.000
_cell.angle_alpha   90.00
_cell.angle_beta   90.00
_cell.angle_gamma   90.00
#
_symmetry.space_group_name_H-M   'P 1'
#
loop_
_entity.id
_entity.type
_entity.pdbx_description
1 polymer ?
#
loop_
_entity_poly.entity_id
_entity_poly.type
_entity_poly.pdbx_seq_one_letter_code
_entity_poly.pdbx_strand_id
1 'polypeptide(L)'
;MDTKEAFYELFTDDPVNWIKWGVVFLILILGYIPAVYLYKKIHYRLSWDRRRDIARSKGHVIEAELVKKRPVGELASYNWRAVYQYAINGEQKQYRAYFKHPQTPPLRLYLYYIKSPGKVFSYDEYHYEGHKGLLLLSVIFLPWILAILALFVLKVDNIPGI
;
A
#
# COMPACT_ATOMS: atom_id res chain seq x y z
N MET A 1 26.61 -36.46 -26.03
CA MET A 1 26.36 -36.31 -24.57
C MET A 1 24.87 -36.16 -24.40
N ASP A 2 24.25 -37.14 -23.74
CA ASP A 2 22.82 -37.13 -23.58
C ASP A 2 22.44 -36.04 -22.55
N THR A 3 21.44 -35.24 -22.83
CA THR A 3 20.98 -34.13 -21.94
C THR A 3 20.66 -34.61 -20.53
N LYS A 4 20.32 -35.88 -20.36
CA LYS A 4 20.11 -36.52 -19.07
C LYS A 4 21.41 -36.76 -18.29
N GLU A 5 22.47 -37.20 -18.95
CA GLU A 5 23.77 -37.41 -18.35
C GLU A 5 24.38 -36.09 -17.87
N ALA A 6 24.31 -35.05 -18.70
CA ALA A 6 24.79 -33.72 -18.33
C ALA A 6 23.99 -33.14 -17.11
N PHE A 7 22.71 -33.43 -17.03
CA PHE A 7 21.89 -33.00 -15.91
C PHE A 7 22.24 -33.77 -14.62
N TYR A 8 22.54 -35.07 -14.73
CA TYR A 8 22.97 -35.88 -13.58
C TYR A 8 24.36 -35.50 -13.10
N GLU A 9 25.32 -35.26 -13.97
CA GLU A 9 26.66 -34.80 -13.62
C GLU A 9 26.64 -33.46 -12.87
N LEU A 10 25.80 -32.50 -13.33
CA LEU A 10 25.59 -31.21 -12.68
C LEU A 10 25.11 -31.32 -11.20
N PHE A 11 24.27 -32.34 -10.90
CA PHE A 11 23.74 -32.55 -9.54
C PHE A 11 24.67 -33.39 -8.65
N THR A 12 25.58 -34.17 -9.21
CA THR A 12 26.45 -35.08 -8.44
C THR A 12 27.78 -34.44 -8.01
N ASP A 13 28.25 -33.40 -8.71
CA ASP A 13 29.55 -32.79 -8.43
C ASP A 13 29.62 -32.01 -7.11
N ASP A 14 28.52 -31.40 -6.64
CA ASP A 14 28.44 -30.78 -5.31
C ASP A 14 27.02 -30.80 -4.71
N PRO A 15 26.59 -31.95 -4.17
CA PRO A 15 25.24 -32.08 -3.63
C PRO A 15 24.99 -31.12 -2.43
N VAL A 16 26.03 -30.76 -1.68
CA VAL A 16 25.90 -29.84 -0.52
C VAL A 16 25.57 -28.43 -1.01
N ASN A 17 26.20 -27.97 -2.07
CA ASN A 17 25.96 -26.65 -2.65
C ASN A 17 24.53 -26.56 -3.26
N TRP A 18 24.07 -27.62 -3.91
CA TRP A 18 22.71 -27.71 -4.39
C TRP A 18 21.67 -27.61 -3.27
N ILE A 19 21.91 -28.28 -2.13
CA ILE A 19 21.05 -28.17 -0.95
C ILE A 19 21.00 -26.73 -0.44
N LYS A 20 22.16 -26.06 -0.35
CA LYS A 20 22.25 -24.66 0.06
C LYS A 20 21.43 -23.75 -0.87
N TRP A 21 21.54 -23.92 -2.19
CA TRP A 21 20.73 -23.19 -3.16
C TRP A 21 19.23 -23.47 -3.01
N GLY A 22 18.86 -24.74 -2.78
CA GLY A 22 17.47 -25.13 -2.47
C GLY A 22 16.92 -24.38 -1.27
N VAL A 23 17.71 -24.27 -0.20
CA VAL A 23 17.35 -23.52 1.00
C VAL A 23 17.19 -22.02 0.70
N VAL A 24 18.10 -21.42 -0.06
CA VAL A 24 18.01 -20.01 -0.47
C VAL A 24 16.73 -19.76 -1.28
N PHE A 25 16.40 -20.65 -2.22
CA PHE A 25 15.17 -20.57 -3.01
C PHE A 25 13.90 -20.69 -2.14
N LEU A 26 13.94 -21.59 -1.16
CA LEU A 26 12.86 -21.74 -0.20
C LEU A 26 12.68 -20.48 0.65
N ILE A 27 13.78 -19.88 1.13
CA ILE A 27 13.76 -18.61 1.87
C ILE A 27 13.19 -17.48 0.99
N LEU A 28 13.55 -17.41 -0.29
CA LEU A 28 13.02 -16.45 -1.22
C LEU A 28 11.49 -16.58 -1.34
N ILE A 29 11.00 -17.79 -1.57
CA ILE A 29 9.56 -18.04 -1.71
C ILE A 29 8.81 -17.75 -0.40
N LEU A 30 9.27 -18.31 0.70
CA LEU A 30 8.64 -18.14 2.01
C LEU A 30 8.74 -16.69 2.52
N GLY A 31 9.76 -15.95 2.10
CA GLY A 31 9.95 -14.54 2.45
C GLY A 31 8.83 -13.62 1.94
N TYR A 32 8.09 -14.03 0.90
CA TYR A 32 6.93 -13.27 0.45
C TYR A 32 5.78 -13.28 1.45
N ILE A 33 5.62 -14.33 2.25
CA ILE A 33 4.54 -14.42 3.24
C ILE A 33 4.61 -13.29 4.28
N PRO A 34 5.74 -13.13 5.02
CA PRO A 34 5.86 -12.01 5.97
C PRO A 34 5.87 -10.65 5.28
N ALA A 35 6.43 -10.53 4.06
CA ALA A 35 6.43 -9.29 3.30
C ALA A 35 5.00 -8.82 2.98
N VAL A 36 4.13 -9.70 2.47
CA VAL A 36 2.72 -9.40 2.20
C VAL A 36 1.95 -9.10 3.50
N TYR A 37 2.24 -9.84 4.57
CA TYR A 37 1.61 -9.59 5.87
C TYR A 37 1.97 -8.21 6.42
N LEU A 38 3.25 -7.84 6.39
CA LEU A 38 3.73 -6.53 6.82
C LEU A 38 3.13 -5.41 5.95
N TYR A 39 3.10 -5.60 4.63
CA TYR A 39 2.44 -4.66 3.72
C TYR A 39 1.00 -4.38 4.14
N LYS A 40 0.18 -5.43 4.27
CA LYS A 40 -1.23 -5.29 4.68
C LYS A 40 -1.38 -4.57 6.01
N LYS A 41 -0.56 -4.96 7.01
CA LYS A 41 -0.61 -4.37 8.36
C LYS A 41 -0.21 -2.89 8.38
N ILE A 42 0.88 -2.53 7.68
CA ILE A 42 1.36 -1.15 7.62
C ILE A 42 0.42 -0.31 6.77
N HIS A 43 0.00 -0.82 5.60
CA HIS A 43 -0.95 -0.14 4.74
C HIS A 43 -2.24 0.19 5.50
N TYR A 44 -2.84 -0.80 6.20
CA TYR A 44 -4.04 -0.56 7.00
C TYR A 44 -3.81 0.50 8.08
N ARG A 45 -2.64 0.49 8.77
CA ARG A 45 -2.32 1.49 9.79
C ARG A 45 -2.23 2.92 9.25
N LEU A 46 -1.76 3.08 8.01
CA LEU A 46 -1.61 4.37 7.35
C LEU A 46 -2.83 4.75 6.50
N SER A 47 -3.77 3.82 6.30
CA SER A 47 -4.92 4.01 5.41
C SER A 47 -5.95 4.98 5.97
N TRP A 48 -6.67 5.62 5.07
CA TRP A 48 -7.84 6.43 5.36
C TRP A 48 -9.00 5.60 5.91
N ASP A 49 -9.09 4.30 5.53
CA ASP A 49 -10.06 3.35 6.08
C ASP A 49 -9.97 3.26 7.60
N ARG A 50 -8.78 3.02 8.13
CA ARG A 50 -8.57 2.97 9.58
C ARG A 50 -8.94 4.27 10.27
N ARG A 51 -8.59 5.41 9.66
CA ARG A 51 -8.94 6.72 10.24
C ARG A 51 -10.44 6.92 10.29
N ARG A 52 -11.17 6.55 9.22
CA ARG A 52 -12.64 6.56 9.16
C ARG A 52 -13.24 5.65 10.21
N ASP A 53 -12.74 4.41 10.33
CA ASP A 53 -13.28 3.42 11.26
C ASP A 53 -13.09 3.86 12.72
N ILE A 54 -11.93 4.44 13.06
CA ILE A 54 -11.70 5.04 14.39
C ILE A 54 -12.65 6.22 14.64
N ALA A 55 -12.86 7.08 13.65
CA ALA A 55 -13.78 8.21 13.81
C ALA A 55 -15.23 7.73 13.99
N ARG A 56 -15.67 6.76 13.20
CA ARG A 56 -17.00 6.16 13.30
C ARG A 56 -17.25 5.49 14.65
N SER A 57 -16.28 4.71 15.13
CA SER A 57 -16.41 4.03 16.43
C SER A 57 -16.53 4.99 17.61
N LYS A 58 -16.10 6.25 17.44
CA LYS A 58 -16.21 7.32 18.43
C LYS A 58 -17.41 8.25 18.21
N GLY A 59 -18.22 8.01 17.16
CA GLY A 59 -19.31 8.92 16.78
C GLY A 59 -18.83 10.26 16.21
N HIS A 60 -17.56 10.36 15.80
CA HIS A 60 -16.93 11.57 15.28
C HIS A 60 -17.22 11.76 13.79
N VAL A 61 -18.49 11.90 13.44
CA VAL A 61 -18.97 12.07 12.08
C VAL A 61 -19.82 13.33 11.99
N ILE A 62 -19.57 14.13 10.97
CA ILE A 62 -20.29 15.38 10.72
C ILE A 62 -20.78 15.33 9.27
N GLU A 63 -22.03 15.70 9.04
CA GLU A 63 -22.56 15.87 7.70
C GLU A 63 -22.27 17.29 7.21
N ALA A 64 -21.80 17.41 5.98
CA ALA A 64 -21.50 18.68 5.32
C ALA A 64 -22.26 18.80 4.03
N GLU A 65 -22.78 19.98 3.73
CA GLU A 65 -23.55 20.28 2.53
C GLU A 65 -22.72 21.00 1.49
N LEU A 66 -22.92 20.66 0.21
CA LEU A 66 -22.22 21.26 -0.90
C LEU A 66 -22.67 22.70 -1.11
N VAL A 67 -21.74 23.64 -1.02
CA VAL A 67 -21.98 25.07 -1.29
C VAL A 67 -21.59 25.44 -2.71
N LYS A 68 -20.42 24.97 -3.15
CA LYS A 68 -19.87 25.32 -4.47
C LYS A 68 -19.02 24.18 -5.03
N LYS A 69 -19.11 23.96 -6.32
CA LYS A 69 -18.20 23.09 -7.05
C LYS A 69 -17.70 23.78 -8.32
N ARG A 70 -16.46 23.47 -8.71
CA ARG A 70 -15.87 23.95 -9.97
C ARG A 70 -15.03 22.85 -10.61
N PRO A 71 -15.09 22.69 -11.93
CA PRO A 71 -14.20 21.79 -12.64
C PRO A 71 -12.76 22.35 -12.62
N VAL A 72 -11.78 21.44 -12.64
CA VAL A 72 -10.36 21.76 -12.70
C VAL A 72 -9.71 20.78 -13.67
N GLY A 73 -9.00 21.26 -14.66
CA GLY A 73 -8.34 20.45 -15.69
C GLY A 73 -8.94 20.65 -17.09
N GLU A 74 -8.42 19.92 -18.06
CA GLU A 74 -8.82 20.01 -19.46
C GLU A 74 -10.14 19.27 -19.76
N LEU A 75 -10.79 19.66 -20.86
CA LEU A 75 -12.14 19.26 -21.27
C LEU A 75 -12.48 17.76 -21.26
N ALA A 76 -11.50 16.86 -21.32
CA ALA A 76 -11.74 15.42 -21.42
C ALA A 76 -11.74 14.66 -20.07
N SER A 77 -11.23 15.26 -18.99
CA SER A 77 -11.16 14.61 -17.67
C SER A 77 -11.23 15.64 -16.53
N TYR A 78 -12.44 16.10 -16.26
CA TYR A 78 -12.62 17.06 -15.17
C TYR A 78 -12.37 16.43 -13.80
N ASN A 79 -11.39 16.98 -13.11
CA ASN A 79 -11.33 16.86 -11.65
C ASN A 79 -12.19 17.98 -11.04
N TRP A 80 -12.61 17.80 -9.81
CA TRP A 80 -13.50 18.76 -9.17
C TRP A 80 -12.88 19.30 -7.88
N ARG A 81 -12.97 20.60 -7.69
CA ARG A 81 -12.82 21.23 -6.38
C ARG A 81 -14.19 21.61 -5.85
N ALA A 82 -14.53 21.12 -4.67
CA ALA A 82 -15.80 21.38 -4.03
C ALA A 82 -15.57 22.04 -2.66
N VAL A 83 -16.50 22.92 -2.28
CA VAL A 83 -16.54 23.55 -0.96
C VAL A 83 -17.82 23.10 -0.28
N TYR A 84 -17.66 22.52 0.87
CA TYR A 84 -18.74 22.04 1.73
C TYR A 84 -18.82 22.90 2.97
N GLN A 85 -20.03 23.10 3.49
CA GLN A 85 -20.29 23.80 4.73
C GLN A 85 -20.79 22.82 5.76
N TYR A 86 -20.28 22.92 6.97
CA TYR A 86 -20.67 22.09 8.10
C TYR A 86 -20.71 22.91 9.38
N ALA A 87 -21.55 22.50 10.34
CA ALA A 87 -21.64 23.14 11.64
C ALA A 87 -20.95 22.28 12.71
N ILE A 88 -20.19 22.90 13.59
CA ILE A 88 -19.59 22.26 14.74
C ILE A 88 -19.58 23.23 15.92
N ASN A 89 -20.10 22.78 17.07
CA ASN A 89 -20.25 23.61 18.27
C ASN A 89 -20.97 24.95 18.02
N GLY A 90 -21.94 24.97 17.10
CA GLY A 90 -22.68 26.16 16.72
C GLY A 90 -21.98 27.08 15.72
N GLU A 91 -20.72 26.84 15.39
CA GLU A 91 -19.97 27.57 14.37
C GLU A 91 -20.08 26.95 13.01
N GLN A 92 -20.29 27.76 11.99
CA GLN A 92 -20.24 27.31 10.60
C GLN A 92 -18.82 27.34 10.06
N LYS A 93 -18.37 26.23 9.48
CA LYS A 93 -17.04 26.07 8.89
C LYS A 93 -17.12 25.55 7.47
N GLN A 94 -16.06 25.76 6.71
CA GLN A 94 -15.95 25.29 5.35
C GLN A 94 -14.88 24.21 5.24
N TYR A 95 -15.17 23.20 4.43
CA TYR A 95 -14.27 22.15 4.04
C TYR A 95 -14.05 22.15 2.53
N ARG A 96 -12.81 22.08 2.08
CA ARG A 96 -12.44 22.02 0.67
C ARG A 96 -12.02 20.60 0.31
N ALA A 97 -12.79 19.96 -0.57
CA ALA A 97 -12.54 18.61 -1.04
C ALA A 97 -12.10 18.60 -2.51
N TYR A 98 -11.32 17.59 -2.86
CA TYR A 98 -10.88 17.35 -4.23
C TYR A 98 -11.35 15.97 -4.70
N PHE A 99 -12.02 15.91 -5.85
CA PHE A 99 -12.52 14.69 -6.45
C PHE A 99 -11.85 14.49 -7.80
N LYS A 100 -11.32 13.29 -8.04
CA LYS A 100 -10.71 12.92 -9.31
C LYS A 100 -11.76 12.25 -10.21
N HIS A 101 -11.76 12.60 -11.50
CA HIS A 101 -12.56 11.90 -12.50
C HIS A 101 -12.44 10.37 -12.37
N PRO A 102 -13.53 9.60 -12.49
CA PRO A 102 -14.90 9.99 -12.86
C PRO A 102 -15.81 10.43 -11.69
N GLN A 103 -15.29 10.57 -10.49
CA GLN A 103 -16.08 10.96 -9.33
C GLN A 103 -16.55 12.42 -9.44
N THR A 104 -17.82 12.64 -9.14
CA THR A 104 -18.40 13.99 -9.01
C THR A 104 -18.68 14.30 -7.55
N PRO A 105 -18.53 15.57 -7.11
CA PRO A 105 -18.83 15.98 -5.75
C PRO A 105 -20.29 15.66 -5.39
N PRO A 106 -20.56 14.87 -4.33
CA PRO A 106 -21.91 14.61 -3.87
C PRO A 106 -22.53 15.86 -3.22
N LEU A 107 -23.85 15.92 -3.13
CA LEU A 107 -24.54 17.02 -2.47
C LEU A 107 -24.28 17.06 -0.96
N ARG A 108 -24.09 15.90 -0.36
CA ARG A 108 -23.75 15.75 1.05
C ARG A 108 -22.49 14.93 1.19
N LEU A 109 -21.61 15.34 2.09
CA LEU A 109 -20.32 14.71 2.35
C LEU A 109 -20.18 14.43 3.83
N TYR A 110 -19.75 13.21 4.17
CA TYR A 110 -19.43 12.88 5.56
C TYR A 110 -17.98 13.26 5.87
N LEU A 111 -17.84 14.11 6.88
CA LEU A 111 -16.56 14.52 7.42
C LEU A 111 -16.30 13.78 8.73
N TYR A 112 -15.06 13.37 8.89
CA TYR A 112 -14.59 12.60 10.03
C TYR A 112 -13.51 13.37 10.79
N TYR A 113 -13.40 13.17 12.12
CA TYR A 113 -12.28 13.69 12.90
C TYR A 113 -11.82 12.65 13.94
N ILE A 114 -10.52 12.66 14.30
CA ILE A 114 -9.96 11.67 15.24
C ILE A 114 -9.83 12.26 16.64
N LYS A 115 -9.22 13.43 16.75
CA LYS A 115 -8.89 14.06 18.03
C LYS A 115 -9.63 15.37 18.24
N SER A 116 -9.64 16.23 17.26
CA SER A 116 -10.20 17.57 17.34
C SER A 116 -11.14 17.84 16.18
N PRO A 117 -12.33 18.38 16.45
CA PRO A 117 -13.28 18.72 15.39
C PRO A 117 -12.82 19.87 14.48
N GLY A 118 -11.71 20.54 14.80
CA GLY A 118 -11.08 21.51 13.90
C GLY A 118 -10.25 20.90 12.78
N LYS A 119 -9.95 19.58 12.85
CA LYS A 119 -9.19 18.84 11.81
C LYS A 119 -10.05 17.72 11.26
N VAL A 120 -10.94 18.07 10.36
CA VAL A 120 -11.81 17.11 9.66
C VAL A 120 -11.16 16.61 8.38
N PHE A 121 -11.56 15.43 7.94
CA PHE A 121 -11.21 14.86 6.64
C PHE A 121 -12.43 14.14 6.05
N SER A 122 -12.48 13.99 4.74
CA SER A 122 -13.46 13.14 4.07
C SER A 122 -12.82 11.84 3.61
N TYR A 123 -13.60 10.77 3.59
CA TYR A 123 -13.18 9.50 3.00
C TYR A 123 -13.44 9.46 1.49
N ASP A 124 -14.46 10.17 1.04
CA ASP A 124 -14.95 10.10 -0.34
C ASP A 124 -14.17 11.00 -1.31
N GLU A 125 -13.29 11.86 -0.80
CA GLU A 125 -12.42 12.67 -1.63
C GLU A 125 -11.17 11.92 -2.10
N TYR A 126 -10.50 12.46 -3.11
CA TYR A 126 -9.24 11.91 -3.58
C TYR A 126 -8.12 12.15 -2.57
N HIS A 127 -7.54 11.06 -2.09
CA HIS A 127 -6.36 11.09 -1.23
C HIS A 127 -5.13 10.55 -1.98
N TYR A 128 -4.05 11.32 -1.96
CA TYR A 128 -2.78 10.84 -2.47
C TYR A 128 -2.15 9.87 -1.46
N GLU A 129 -2.02 8.61 -1.87
CA GLU A 129 -1.44 7.55 -1.03
C GLU A 129 -0.01 7.22 -1.50
N GLY A 130 0.89 8.17 -1.45
CA GLY A 130 2.29 8.01 -1.87
C GLY A 130 3.04 6.88 -1.15
N HIS A 131 2.62 6.53 0.07
CA HIS A 131 3.20 5.42 0.82
C HIS A 131 2.92 4.04 0.19
N LYS A 132 1.89 3.89 -0.65
CA LYS A 132 1.59 2.61 -1.31
C LYS A 132 2.74 2.14 -2.19
N GLY A 133 3.37 3.04 -2.94
CA GLY A 133 4.51 2.71 -3.80
C GLY A 133 5.70 2.19 -3.00
N LEU A 134 6.08 2.88 -1.94
CA LEU A 134 7.19 2.46 -1.08
C LEU A 134 6.91 1.12 -0.37
N LEU A 135 5.68 0.91 0.10
CA LEU A 135 5.30 -0.35 0.70
C LEU A 135 5.28 -1.49 -0.32
N LEU A 136 4.86 -1.24 -1.55
CA LEU A 136 4.89 -2.24 -2.62
C LEU A 136 6.34 -2.64 -2.94
N LEU A 137 7.25 -1.68 -3.03
CA LEU A 137 8.68 -1.95 -3.22
C LEU A 137 9.23 -2.82 -2.09
N SER A 138 8.81 -2.60 -0.84
CA SER A 138 9.25 -3.44 0.28
C SER A 138 8.81 -4.89 0.15
N VAL A 139 7.63 -5.16 -0.40
CA VAL A 139 7.16 -6.53 -0.69
C VAL A 139 8.05 -7.22 -1.72
N ILE A 140 8.51 -6.47 -2.73
CA ILE A 140 9.36 -7.01 -3.79
C ILE A 140 10.77 -7.27 -3.27
N PHE A 141 11.38 -6.28 -2.61
CA PHE A 141 12.80 -6.34 -2.24
C PHE A 141 13.10 -7.13 -0.97
N LEU A 142 12.16 -7.19 0.01
CA LEU A 142 12.42 -7.89 1.27
C LEU A 142 12.78 -9.37 1.11
N PRO A 143 12.06 -10.18 0.29
CA PRO A 143 12.44 -11.57 0.05
C PRO A 143 13.82 -11.72 -0.60
N TRP A 144 14.18 -10.83 -1.52
CA TRP A 144 15.50 -10.81 -2.16
C TRP A 144 16.61 -10.48 -1.18
N ILE A 145 16.40 -9.50 -0.29
CA ILE A 145 17.37 -9.17 0.76
C ILE A 145 17.58 -10.39 1.68
N LEU A 146 16.51 -11.09 2.06
CA LEU A 146 16.60 -12.29 2.88
C LEU A 146 17.35 -13.42 2.15
N ALA A 147 17.09 -13.60 0.86
CA ALA A 147 17.78 -14.60 0.05
C ALA A 147 19.29 -14.27 -0.08
N ILE A 148 19.65 -13.02 -0.31
CA ILE A 148 21.06 -12.57 -0.38
C ILE A 148 21.74 -12.78 0.97
N LEU A 149 21.11 -12.45 2.08
CA LEU A 149 21.65 -12.72 3.41
C LEU A 149 21.86 -14.22 3.66
N ALA A 150 20.94 -15.06 3.17
CA ALA A 150 21.07 -16.50 3.27
C ALA A 150 22.26 -17.03 2.46
N LEU A 151 22.54 -16.48 1.27
CA LEU A 151 23.75 -16.81 0.50
C LEU A 151 25.03 -16.57 1.31
N PHE A 152 25.13 -15.41 1.97
CA PHE A 152 26.29 -15.09 2.81
C PHE A 152 26.40 -16.02 4.03
N VAL A 153 25.29 -16.26 4.73
CA VAL A 153 25.30 -17.12 5.95
C VAL A 153 25.61 -18.57 5.61
N LEU A 154 25.06 -19.10 4.53
CA LEU A 154 25.28 -20.47 4.10
C LEU A 154 26.62 -20.67 3.38
N LYS A 155 27.38 -19.60 3.14
CA LYS A 155 28.63 -19.64 2.39
C LYS A 155 28.46 -20.41 1.08
N VAL A 156 27.57 -19.92 0.25
CA VAL A 156 27.34 -20.50 -1.09
C VAL A 156 28.44 -19.97 -2.00
N ASP A 157 29.39 -20.82 -2.36
CA ASP A 157 30.62 -20.36 -3.00
C ASP A 157 30.46 -20.11 -4.51
N ASN A 158 29.67 -20.95 -5.22
CA ASN A 158 29.47 -20.83 -6.67
C ASN A 158 28.02 -21.12 -7.07
N ILE A 159 27.65 -20.62 -8.22
CA ILE A 159 26.39 -21.04 -8.86
C ILE A 159 26.61 -22.46 -9.39
N PRO A 160 25.79 -23.45 -8.98
CA PRO A 160 25.96 -24.81 -9.45
C PRO A 160 25.93 -24.86 -11.01
N GLY A 161 26.97 -25.41 -11.61
CA GLY A 161 27.07 -25.59 -13.06
C GLY A 161 27.71 -24.46 -13.85
N ILE A 162 28.35 -23.47 -13.17
CA ILE A 162 29.18 -22.45 -13.83
C ILE A 162 30.63 -22.54 -13.33
#